data_d42803cba7aff283a403504ffdc0a62d
#
_entry.id   d42803cba7aff283a403504ffdc0a62d
#
_cell.length_a   1.000
_cell.length_b   1.000
_cell.length_c   1.000
_cell.angle_alpha   90.00
_cell.angle_beta   90.00
_cell.angle_gamma   90.00
#
_symmetry.space_group_name_H-M   'P 1'
#
loop_
_entity.id
_entity.type
_entity.pdbx_description
1 polymer ?
#
loop_
_entity_poly.entity_id
_entity_poly.type
_entity_poly.pdbx_seq_one_letter_code
_entity_poly.pdbx_strand_id
1 'polypeptide(L)'
;LNRMISKILRKIVKDMLINNNAALVTVTVDYLESYLGKKVYPFYSQKDLRQVGVVNGLAYTPFGGDVLKVETTYYKGKGELILTGSLGEVMIESAQIALSYIKANYEKFLVGDKIFTNDTHIHLPEGAVSKEGPSAGIALTTSIISAFTGIKISSKIAMTGEITLQGRVLPIGG
;
A
#
# COMPACT_ATOMS: atom_id res chain seq x y z
N LEU A 1 -17.01 18.78 7.28
CA LEU A 1 -17.15 19.04 8.71
C LEU A 1 -18.63 19.29 9.08
N ASN A 2 -19.31 20.28 8.52
CA ASN A 2 -20.71 20.62 8.87
C ASN A 2 -21.69 19.44 8.82
N ARG A 3 -21.61 18.59 7.80
CA ARG A 3 -22.45 17.38 7.69
C ARG A 3 -22.27 16.42 8.88
N MET A 4 -21.02 16.25 9.36
CA MET A 4 -20.74 15.37 10.50
C MET A 4 -21.26 15.98 11.80
N ILE A 5 -21.05 17.28 12.02
CA ILE A 5 -21.61 17.99 13.18
C ILE A 5 -23.14 17.88 13.18
N SER A 6 -23.81 18.16 12.05
CA SER A 6 -25.28 18.03 11.94
C SER A 6 -25.77 16.59 12.19
N LYS A 7 -24.97 15.57 11.80
CA LYS A 7 -25.32 14.17 12.08
C LYS A 7 -25.24 13.87 13.58
N ILE A 8 -24.23 14.37 14.28
CA ILE A 8 -24.08 14.23 15.73
C ILE A 8 -25.25 14.90 16.44
N LEU A 9 -25.52 16.18 16.12
CA LEU A 9 -26.61 16.94 16.75
C LEU A 9 -27.96 16.26 16.58
N ARG A 10 -28.30 15.78 15.38
CA ARG A 10 -29.55 15.06 15.15
C ARG A 10 -29.67 13.79 15.98
N LYS A 11 -28.60 13.04 16.17
CA LYS A 11 -28.62 11.84 17.02
C LYS A 11 -28.80 12.20 18.49
N ILE A 12 -28.10 13.23 18.98
CA ILE A 12 -28.26 13.71 20.36
C ILE A 12 -29.67 14.14 20.62
N VAL A 13 -30.25 14.98 19.74
CA VAL A 13 -31.68 15.43 19.90
C VAL A 13 -32.63 14.24 19.88
N LYS A 14 -32.42 13.27 18.99
CA LYS A 14 -33.22 12.03 18.96
C LYS A 14 -33.14 11.28 20.28
N ASP A 15 -31.95 11.10 20.84
CA ASP A 15 -31.73 10.37 22.09
C ASP A 15 -32.33 11.12 23.29
N MET A 16 -32.25 12.46 23.32
CA MET A 16 -32.91 13.30 24.32
C MET A 16 -34.43 13.14 24.28
N LEU A 17 -35.02 13.10 23.09
CA LEU A 17 -36.50 12.95 22.93
C LEU A 17 -36.95 11.55 23.33
N ILE A 18 -36.21 10.50 22.96
CA ILE A 18 -36.59 9.11 23.30
C ILE A 18 -36.48 8.86 24.80
N ASN A 19 -35.41 9.36 25.42
CA ASN A 19 -35.15 9.10 26.84
C ASN A 19 -35.74 10.17 27.77
N ASN A 20 -36.48 11.14 27.23
CA ASN A 20 -37.08 12.28 27.93
C ASN A 20 -36.06 12.98 28.87
N ASN A 21 -34.81 13.13 28.40
CA ASN A 21 -33.70 13.69 29.15
C ASN A 21 -33.07 14.87 28.40
N ALA A 22 -33.24 16.06 28.91
CA ALA A 22 -32.71 17.31 28.35
C ALA A 22 -31.36 17.73 28.99
N ALA A 23 -30.58 16.80 29.51
CA ALA A 23 -29.29 17.10 30.12
C ALA A 23 -28.26 17.58 29.10
N LEU A 24 -27.29 18.39 29.55
CA LEU A 24 -26.15 18.81 28.74
C LEU A 24 -25.34 17.59 28.30
N VAL A 25 -25.15 17.42 27.00
CA VAL A 25 -24.35 16.34 26.43
C VAL A 25 -23.01 16.88 25.98
N THR A 26 -21.93 16.42 26.60
CA THR A 26 -20.56 16.70 26.18
C THR A 26 -20.10 15.61 25.20
N VAL A 27 -19.78 16.00 23.96
CA VAL A 27 -19.28 15.06 22.95
C VAL A 27 -17.76 15.03 23.01
N THR A 28 -17.20 13.90 23.41
CA THR A 28 -15.75 13.65 23.40
C THR A 28 -15.36 12.79 22.21
N VAL A 29 -14.06 12.66 21.94
CA VAL A 29 -13.52 11.84 20.85
C VAL A 29 -13.98 10.38 20.98
N ASP A 30 -14.07 9.85 22.19
CA ASP A 30 -14.46 8.46 22.46
C ASP A 30 -15.92 8.16 22.07
N TYR A 31 -16.79 9.19 22.11
CA TYR A 31 -18.19 9.06 21.71
C TYR A 31 -18.45 9.26 20.22
N LEU A 32 -17.44 9.71 19.44
CA LEU A 32 -17.62 10.00 18.02
C LEU A 32 -18.07 8.77 17.22
N GLU A 33 -17.54 7.59 17.52
CA GLU A 33 -17.92 6.36 16.83
C GLU A 33 -19.38 5.97 17.04
N SER A 34 -19.96 6.25 18.23
CA SER A 34 -21.39 5.98 18.50
C SER A 34 -22.29 6.86 17.65
N TYR A 35 -21.90 8.10 17.42
CA TYR A 35 -22.68 9.04 16.62
C TYR A 35 -22.43 8.95 15.12
N LEU A 36 -21.18 8.74 14.69
CA LEU A 36 -20.76 8.78 13.29
C LEU A 36 -20.64 7.40 12.64
N GLY A 37 -20.47 6.35 13.43
CA GLY A 37 -20.12 5.01 12.99
C GLY A 37 -18.62 4.77 13.02
N LYS A 38 -18.17 3.58 12.61
CA LYS A 38 -16.75 3.21 12.58
C LYS A 38 -15.94 4.22 11.76
N LYS A 39 -14.69 4.44 12.16
CA LYS A 39 -13.73 5.27 11.40
C LYS A 39 -13.61 4.76 9.99
N VAL A 40 -13.79 5.63 9.01
CA VAL A 40 -13.62 5.32 7.58
C VAL A 40 -12.15 5.04 7.27
N TYR A 41 -11.24 5.74 7.96
CA TYR A 41 -9.79 5.55 7.88
C TYR A 41 -9.29 5.11 9.25
N PRO A 42 -9.15 3.81 9.50
CA PRO A 42 -8.56 3.35 10.75
C PRO A 42 -7.09 3.80 10.80
N PHE A 43 -6.68 4.45 11.88
CA PHE A 43 -5.25 4.58 12.17
C PHE A 43 -4.69 3.17 12.37
N TYR A 44 -3.95 2.67 11.39
CA TYR A 44 -3.23 1.43 11.56
C TYR A 44 -2.23 1.60 12.71
N SER A 45 -2.43 0.86 13.78
CA SER A 45 -1.45 0.75 14.85
C SER A 45 -0.13 0.29 14.22
N GLN A 46 0.90 1.13 14.29
CA GLN A 46 2.21 0.88 13.68
C GLN A 46 3.00 -0.16 14.48
N LYS A 47 2.46 -1.38 14.58
CA LYS A 47 3.33 -2.51 14.95
C LYS A 47 4.28 -2.72 13.78
N ASP A 48 5.59 -2.76 14.06
CA ASP A 48 6.60 -3.12 13.05
C ASP A 48 6.37 -4.57 12.63
N LEU A 49 5.59 -4.73 11.58
CA LEU A 49 5.36 -6.02 10.94
C LEU A 49 6.47 -6.21 9.91
N ARG A 50 7.34 -7.17 10.17
CA ARG A 50 8.38 -7.55 9.22
C ARG A 50 7.91 -8.74 8.41
N GLN A 51 7.70 -8.52 7.12
CA GLN A 51 7.17 -9.53 6.20
C GLN A 51 8.11 -9.73 5.02
N VAL A 52 8.12 -10.96 4.49
CA VAL A 52 8.83 -11.29 3.26
C VAL A 52 7.95 -10.92 2.07
N GLY A 53 8.55 -10.27 1.07
CA GLY A 53 7.85 -9.89 -0.16
C GLY A 53 6.86 -8.74 0.00
N VAL A 54 6.77 -8.09 1.17
CA VAL A 54 5.85 -6.97 1.42
C VAL A 54 6.64 -5.70 1.67
N VAL A 55 6.39 -4.68 0.84
CA VAL A 55 7.07 -3.38 0.89
C VAL A 55 6.04 -2.26 0.79
N ASN A 56 6.26 -1.19 1.53
CA ASN A 56 5.46 0.02 1.39
C ASN A 56 6.08 0.97 0.37
N GLY A 57 5.33 1.26 -0.68
CA GLY A 57 5.56 2.40 -1.56
C GLY A 57 4.84 3.63 -1.06
N LEU A 58 5.04 4.76 -1.72
CA LEU A 58 4.32 6.00 -1.47
C LEU A 58 3.52 6.36 -2.72
N ALA A 59 2.30 6.81 -2.52
CA ALA A 59 1.41 7.31 -3.56
C ALA A 59 0.98 8.74 -3.24
N TYR A 60 0.78 9.54 -4.27
CA TYR A 60 0.15 10.85 -4.17
C TYR A 60 -1.31 10.73 -4.61
N THR A 61 -2.21 11.29 -3.82
CA THR A 61 -3.64 11.35 -4.12
C THR A 61 -4.15 12.79 -4.02
N PRO A 62 -5.32 13.13 -4.61
CA PRO A 62 -5.92 14.45 -4.45
C PRO A 62 -6.20 14.83 -2.98
N PHE A 63 -6.18 13.86 -2.08
CA PHE A 63 -6.41 14.06 -0.64
C PHE A 63 -5.14 14.08 0.20
N GLY A 64 -3.97 13.94 -0.43
CA GLY A 64 -2.66 13.89 0.22
C GLY A 64 -1.87 12.63 -0.09
N GLY A 65 -0.78 12.42 0.63
CA GLY A 65 0.04 11.22 0.52
C GLY A 65 -0.65 10.00 1.12
N ASP A 66 -0.41 8.84 0.51
CA ASP A 66 -0.89 7.55 0.99
C ASP A 66 0.20 6.48 0.87
N VAL A 67 0.03 5.37 1.59
CA VAL A 67 0.95 4.25 1.56
C VAL A 67 0.43 3.19 0.60
N LEU A 68 1.19 2.93 -0.45
CA LEU A 68 0.91 1.91 -1.44
C LEU A 68 1.61 0.60 -1.06
N LYS A 69 0.85 -0.39 -0.63
CA LYS A 69 1.42 -1.69 -0.33
C LYS A 69 1.75 -2.47 -1.60
N VAL A 70 2.95 -3.05 -1.66
CA VAL A 70 3.40 -3.94 -2.74
C VAL A 70 3.63 -5.31 -2.13
N GLU A 71 2.94 -6.32 -2.63
CA GLU A 71 3.04 -7.70 -2.17
C GLU A 71 3.58 -8.57 -3.31
N THR A 72 4.67 -9.29 -3.08
CA THR A 72 5.30 -10.16 -4.06
C THR A 72 5.43 -11.58 -3.51
N THR A 73 5.05 -12.55 -4.32
CA THR A 73 5.30 -13.96 -4.11
C THR A 73 5.86 -14.61 -5.37
N TYR A 74 6.40 -15.82 -5.26
CA TYR A 74 6.80 -16.60 -6.41
C TYR A 74 6.43 -18.08 -6.21
N TYR A 75 6.25 -18.78 -7.31
CA TYR A 75 5.97 -20.21 -7.33
C TYR A 75 6.55 -20.86 -8.60
N LYS A 76 6.65 -22.17 -8.62
CA LYS A 76 7.19 -22.90 -9.77
C LYS A 76 6.41 -22.58 -11.04
N GLY A 77 7.12 -22.16 -12.09
CA GLY A 77 6.53 -21.71 -13.35
C GLY A 77 7.58 -21.68 -14.47
N LYS A 78 7.49 -20.66 -15.31
CA LYS A 78 8.36 -20.46 -16.48
C LYS A 78 9.17 -19.15 -16.43
N GLY A 79 9.20 -18.48 -15.29
CA GLY A 79 9.87 -17.19 -15.11
C GLY A 79 9.03 -16.00 -15.61
N GLU A 80 7.71 -16.16 -15.65
CA GLU A 80 6.78 -15.12 -16.07
C GLU A 80 6.51 -14.10 -14.97
N LEU A 81 6.11 -12.89 -15.38
CA LEU A 81 5.68 -11.82 -14.48
C LEU A 81 4.15 -11.72 -14.52
N ILE A 82 3.53 -11.89 -13.36
CA ILE A 82 2.08 -11.77 -13.19
C ILE A 82 1.82 -10.53 -12.33
N LEU A 83 0.94 -9.68 -12.80
CA LEU A 83 0.61 -8.41 -12.16
C LEU A 83 -0.88 -8.29 -11.90
N THR A 84 -1.25 -7.91 -10.68
CA THR A 84 -2.64 -7.68 -10.29
C THR A 84 -2.77 -6.44 -9.40
N GLY A 85 -3.95 -5.81 -9.37
CA GLY A 85 -4.24 -4.64 -8.53
C GLY A 85 -4.62 -3.37 -9.28
N SER A 86 -5.17 -3.50 -10.51
CA SER A 86 -5.59 -2.36 -11.36
C SER A 86 -4.44 -1.42 -11.69
N LEU A 87 -3.40 -1.98 -12.31
CA LEU A 87 -2.19 -1.25 -12.68
C LEU A 87 -2.34 -0.67 -14.10
N GLY A 88 -1.99 0.61 -14.25
CA GLY A 88 -1.87 1.24 -15.56
C GLY A 88 -0.57 0.84 -16.28
N GLU A 89 -0.48 1.20 -17.55
CA GLU A 89 0.61 0.75 -18.46
C GLU A 89 2.00 1.13 -17.94
N VAL A 90 2.18 2.35 -17.44
CA VAL A 90 3.48 2.82 -16.91
C VAL A 90 3.90 2.05 -15.66
N MET A 91 2.95 1.68 -14.80
CA MET A 91 3.23 0.85 -13.63
C MET A 91 3.62 -0.58 -14.02
N ILE A 92 2.96 -1.14 -15.03
CA ILE A 92 3.29 -2.47 -15.61
C ILE A 92 4.72 -2.45 -16.17
N GLU A 93 5.06 -1.43 -16.96
CA GLU A 93 6.41 -1.24 -17.50
C GLU A 93 7.46 -1.13 -16.38
N SER A 94 7.17 -0.36 -15.33
CA SER A 94 8.04 -0.23 -14.15
C SER A 94 8.30 -1.58 -13.47
N ALA A 95 7.29 -2.45 -13.37
CA ALA A 95 7.46 -3.79 -12.82
C ALA A 95 8.32 -4.69 -13.73
N GLN A 96 8.16 -4.59 -15.04
CA GLN A 96 9.00 -5.31 -16.03
C GLN A 96 10.46 -4.87 -15.95
N ILE A 97 10.72 -3.56 -15.83
CA ILE A 97 12.06 -3.01 -15.65
C ILE A 97 12.68 -3.52 -14.35
N ALA A 98 11.93 -3.50 -13.24
CA ALA A 98 12.40 -3.99 -11.95
C ALA A 98 12.81 -5.47 -12.02
N LEU A 99 11.97 -6.35 -12.59
CA LEU A 99 12.27 -7.76 -12.75
C LEU A 99 13.47 -7.98 -13.68
N SER A 100 13.56 -7.25 -14.80
CA SER A 100 14.67 -7.34 -15.75
C SER A 100 16.00 -6.95 -15.10
N TYR A 101 16.01 -5.87 -14.31
CA TYR A 101 17.19 -5.44 -13.58
C TYR A 101 17.64 -6.50 -12.56
N ILE A 102 16.72 -7.11 -11.84
CA ILE A 102 17.04 -8.16 -10.87
C ILE A 102 17.58 -9.41 -11.59
N LYS A 103 16.94 -9.83 -12.69
CA LYS A 103 17.41 -10.98 -13.51
C LYS A 103 18.81 -10.75 -14.06
N ALA A 104 19.13 -9.54 -14.51
CA ALA A 104 20.47 -9.20 -15.00
C ALA A 104 21.52 -9.15 -13.89
N ASN A 105 21.13 -9.04 -12.63
CA ASN A 105 22.01 -8.94 -11.47
C ASN A 105 21.70 -9.99 -10.38
N TYR A 106 21.19 -11.15 -10.78
CA TYR A 106 20.62 -12.14 -9.86
C TYR A 106 21.63 -12.65 -8.81
N GLU A 107 22.89 -12.80 -9.17
CA GLU A 107 23.96 -13.17 -8.24
C GLU A 107 24.22 -12.08 -7.20
N LYS A 108 24.29 -10.81 -7.66
CA LYS A 108 24.52 -9.66 -6.78
C LYS A 108 23.42 -9.51 -5.72
N PHE A 109 22.20 -9.81 -6.09
CA PHE A 109 21.04 -9.74 -5.17
C PHE A 109 20.78 -11.05 -4.40
N LEU A 110 21.57 -12.09 -4.64
CA LEU A 110 21.45 -13.41 -3.99
C LEU A 110 20.06 -14.03 -4.17
N VAL A 111 19.37 -13.73 -5.25
CA VAL A 111 18.02 -14.27 -5.52
C VAL A 111 18.08 -15.70 -6.11
N GLY A 112 19.24 -16.09 -6.64
CA GLY A 112 19.49 -17.43 -7.21
C GLY A 112 18.79 -17.67 -8.54
N ASP A 113 19.11 -18.80 -9.19
CA ASP A 113 18.59 -19.17 -10.51
C ASP A 113 17.08 -19.40 -10.55
N LYS A 114 16.46 -19.57 -9.38
CA LYS A 114 15.01 -19.75 -9.27
C LYS A 114 14.21 -18.58 -9.86
N ILE A 115 14.77 -17.39 -9.99
CA ILE A 115 14.12 -16.23 -10.64
C ILE A 115 13.84 -16.47 -12.13
N PHE A 116 14.55 -17.39 -12.79
CA PHE A 116 14.35 -17.74 -14.20
C PHE A 116 13.33 -18.87 -14.40
N THR A 117 13.09 -19.69 -13.36
CA THR A 117 12.27 -20.90 -13.43
C THR A 117 11.00 -20.83 -12.59
N ASN A 118 10.79 -19.73 -11.88
CA ASN A 118 9.59 -19.48 -11.09
C ASN A 118 8.88 -18.24 -11.60
N ASP A 119 7.57 -18.29 -11.64
CA ASP A 119 6.74 -17.13 -11.93
C ASP A 119 6.74 -16.19 -10.73
N THR A 120 6.84 -14.91 -11.01
CA THR A 120 6.82 -13.83 -10.01
C THR A 120 5.45 -13.16 -10.07
N HIS A 121 4.68 -13.22 -8.99
CA HIS A 121 3.39 -12.55 -8.89
C HIS A 121 3.49 -11.34 -7.96
N ILE A 122 3.20 -10.17 -8.49
CA ILE A 122 3.13 -8.91 -7.75
C ILE A 122 1.68 -8.46 -7.69
N HIS A 123 1.23 -8.17 -6.49
CA HIS A 123 -0.10 -7.65 -6.21
C HIS A 123 -0.02 -6.31 -5.48
N LEU A 124 -0.76 -5.32 -5.97
CA LEU A 124 -0.98 -4.06 -5.28
C LEU A 124 -2.43 -4.02 -4.81
N PRO A 125 -2.69 -4.17 -3.49
CA PRO A 125 -4.05 -4.18 -2.93
C PRO A 125 -4.86 -2.93 -3.30
N GLU A 126 -6.17 -2.95 -2.96
CA GLU A 126 -7.12 -1.90 -3.30
C GLU A 126 -7.35 -1.76 -4.82
N GLY A 127 -7.73 -2.87 -5.46
CA GLY A 127 -7.96 -2.96 -6.91
C GLY A 127 -9.06 -2.05 -7.47
N ALA A 128 -9.89 -1.45 -6.63
CA ALA A 128 -10.88 -0.45 -7.02
C ALA A 128 -10.26 0.91 -7.41
N VAL A 129 -9.00 1.15 -7.00
CA VAL A 129 -8.25 2.38 -7.31
C VAL A 129 -7.19 2.04 -8.35
N SER A 130 -7.24 2.71 -9.51
CA SER A 130 -6.18 2.59 -10.52
C SER A 130 -4.87 3.15 -10.00
N LYS A 131 -3.77 2.42 -10.25
CA LYS A 131 -2.43 2.80 -9.83
C LYS A 131 -1.57 3.03 -11.07
N GLU A 132 -1.03 4.23 -11.18
CA GLU A 132 -0.31 4.69 -12.36
C GLU A 132 1.02 5.33 -11.99
N GLY A 133 1.95 5.36 -12.94
CA GLY A 133 3.24 6.05 -12.81
C GLY A 133 4.41 5.13 -12.45
N PRO A 134 5.66 5.58 -12.68
CA PRO A 134 6.87 4.80 -12.49
C PRO A 134 7.40 4.83 -11.04
N SER A 135 6.79 5.61 -10.17
CA SER A 135 7.30 5.95 -8.83
C SER A 135 7.40 4.76 -7.86
N ALA A 136 6.73 3.64 -8.15
CA ALA A 136 6.80 2.43 -7.35
C ALA A 136 8.02 1.53 -7.70
N GLY A 137 8.84 1.89 -8.67
CA GLY A 137 9.92 1.05 -9.19
C GLY A 137 10.85 0.49 -8.13
N ILE A 138 11.32 1.33 -7.20
CA ILE A 138 12.19 0.86 -6.10
C ILE A 138 11.45 -0.05 -5.11
N ALA A 139 10.16 0.20 -4.84
CA ALA A 139 9.35 -0.63 -3.97
C ALA A 139 9.10 -2.01 -4.62
N LEU A 140 8.80 -2.06 -5.93
CA LEU A 140 8.67 -3.27 -6.72
C LEU A 140 9.98 -4.09 -6.70
N THR A 141 11.11 -3.44 -6.98
CA THR A 141 12.44 -4.08 -6.95
C THR A 141 12.72 -4.70 -5.57
N THR A 142 12.51 -3.93 -4.52
CA THR A 142 12.77 -4.39 -3.14
C THR A 142 11.85 -5.53 -2.74
N SER A 143 10.59 -5.51 -3.14
CA SER A 143 9.63 -6.58 -2.82
C SER A 143 9.98 -7.90 -3.52
N ILE A 144 10.44 -7.85 -4.79
CA ILE A 144 10.91 -9.03 -5.53
C ILE A 144 12.16 -9.61 -4.85
N ILE A 145 13.16 -8.79 -4.55
CA ILE A 145 14.38 -9.25 -3.86
C ILE A 145 14.03 -9.88 -2.52
N SER A 146 13.17 -9.22 -1.73
CA SER A 146 12.70 -9.75 -0.46
C SER A 146 12.01 -11.11 -0.61
N ALA A 147 11.12 -11.27 -1.59
CA ALA A 147 10.43 -12.53 -1.85
C ALA A 147 11.41 -13.68 -2.15
N PHE A 148 12.36 -13.44 -3.05
CA PHE A 148 13.30 -14.48 -3.49
C PHE A 148 14.40 -14.80 -2.47
N THR A 149 14.82 -13.82 -1.66
CA THR A 149 15.87 -14.01 -0.64
C THR A 149 15.32 -14.45 0.72
N GLY A 150 14.02 -14.26 0.98
CA GLY A 150 13.42 -14.49 2.29
C GLY A 150 13.71 -13.40 3.33
N ILE A 151 14.37 -12.31 2.93
CA ILE A 151 14.69 -11.18 3.81
C ILE A 151 13.42 -10.38 4.09
N LYS A 152 13.08 -10.26 5.38
CA LYS A 152 11.91 -9.51 5.82
C LYS A 152 12.15 -8.00 5.79
N ILE A 153 11.19 -7.26 5.27
CA ILE A 153 11.22 -5.80 5.22
C ILE A 153 10.34 -5.23 6.34
N SER A 154 10.80 -4.16 6.97
CA SER A 154 10.08 -3.46 8.03
C SER A 154 8.93 -2.64 7.46
N SER A 155 7.74 -2.76 8.04
CA SER A 155 6.58 -1.94 7.68
C SER A 155 6.71 -0.46 8.05
N LYS A 156 7.76 -0.09 8.79
CA LYS A 156 8.06 1.32 9.11
C LYS A 156 8.84 2.03 8.01
N ILE A 157 9.30 1.30 6.99
CA ILE A 157 10.02 1.86 5.85
C ILE A 157 9.04 1.95 4.70
N ALA A 158 8.95 3.12 4.09
CA ALA A 158 8.30 3.35 2.82
C ALA A 158 9.28 3.95 1.84
N MET A 159 9.15 3.65 0.56
CA MET A 159 10.07 4.09 -0.47
C MET A 159 9.33 4.48 -1.73
N THR A 160 9.92 5.41 -2.48
CA THR A 160 9.43 5.84 -3.77
C THR A 160 10.60 6.22 -4.67
N GLY A 161 10.45 6.00 -5.96
CA GLY A 161 11.47 6.29 -6.98
C GLY A 161 11.30 5.40 -8.19
N GLU A 162 11.57 5.95 -9.35
CA GLU A 162 11.64 5.21 -10.60
C GLU A 162 12.94 4.41 -10.66
N ILE A 163 12.89 3.14 -11.10
CA ILE A 163 14.07 2.30 -11.29
C ILE A 163 14.44 2.22 -12.77
N THR A 164 15.72 2.29 -13.09
CA THR A 164 16.21 2.06 -14.45
C THR A 164 16.78 0.65 -14.61
N LEU A 165 16.96 0.19 -15.86
CA LEU A 165 17.62 -1.09 -16.18
C LEU A 165 19.08 -1.17 -15.66
N GLN A 166 19.70 -0.04 -15.36
CA GLN A 166 21.05 0.03 -14.76
C GLN A 166 21.01 0.12 -13.22
N GLY A 167 19.82 0.06 -12.62
CA GLY A 167 19.64 0.12 -11.18
C GLY A 167 19.76 1.52 -10.56
N ARG A 168 19.69 2.56 -11.36
CA ARG A 168 19.62 3.93 -10.85
C ARG A 168 18.20 4.21 -10.39
N VAL A 169 18.09 4.85 -9.23
CA VAL A 169 16.82 5.37 -8.74
C VAL A 169 16.70 6.84 -9.15
N LEU A 170 15.71 7.14 -9.95
CA LEU A 170 15.44 8.49 -10.42
C LEU A 170 14.48 9.22 -9.47
N PRO A 171 14.64 10.54 -9.30
CA PRO A 171 13.69 11.34 -8.55
C PRO A 171 12.32 11.34 -9.24
N ILE A 172 11.29 11.46 -8.44
CA ILE A 172 9.89 11.53 -8.90
C ILE A 172 9.34 12.94 -8.74
N GLY A 173 8.29 13.25 -9.50
CA GLY A 173 7.52 14.47 -9.33
C GLY A 173 6.44 14.30 -8.25
N GLY A 174 6.25 15.31 -7.40
CA GLY A 174 5.22 15.33 -6.35
C GLY A 174 5.74 15.75 -4.99
#